data_4b76a7faa1f8362f6e70fe038658e7df
#
_entry.id   4b76a7faa1f8362f6e70fe038658e7df
#
_cell.length_a   1.000
_cell.length_b   1.000
_cell.length_c   1.000
_cell.angle_alpha   90.00
_cell.angle_beta   90.00
_cell.angle_gamma   90.00
#
_symmetry.space_group_name_H-M   'P 1'
#
loop_
_entity.id
_entity.type
_entity.pdbx_description
1 polymer ?
#
loop_
_entity_poly.entity_id
_entity_poly.type
_entity_poly.pdbx_seq_one_letter_code
_entity_poly.pdbx_strand_id
1 'polypeptide(L)'
;VFYLFSSSVPGFEPDRGYSPFEVYTRLEHGGDHAAAASALAAQGFGNSESVDYGIDYSALLNNAKGVSSNGIQDFRPDSGNSGLDRVHLSVSGSELPRPYRGAAKFPNHLLNVPGFIGEYCDYTLRTAYAKQPVLTLFGGICLQAALAARKLTDPFGNQTSLYVVCLAESGTGKDRPRKVNREILSLAGSGIEGPEDLASDSGLLSAISENPGCLLQIDEIGKLLTVVNQSGASAGHLYNIQTLMLRLYSSVGSIYKGKAYGDRRKNVEVYMPCPVIYGSTVPDSFWGSMSSESISDGFLARLIPVVGDDDPECSTPFSQPVPQSLIDHAQEWDRRTYGSGNLAAQCPSPPIAPYDDAAMELMRAKSDEWRQRARTSNEWRPVWVRAAEKASRLALVYAASRSSESPQIDAEAYQWAADVIEWSTELYESMGTHKIADSDWERKCERVYSAIAAKSDCLTRRELCWHRAFKTLNRRERDDVMSVLVTDGRIESCESVLGSPAWRAVGR
;
A
#
# COMPACT_ATOMS: atom_id res chain seq x y z
N VAL A 1 14.52 24.53 -14.06
CA VAL A 1 14.15 25.58 -13.10
C VAL A 1 15.36 26.44 -12.86
N PHE A 2 15.23 27.76 -13.05
CA PHE A 2 16.24 28.74 -12.70
C PHE A 2 15.93 29.24 -11.28
N TYR A 3 16.90 29.25 -10.42
CA TYR A 3 16.76 29.74 -9.04
C TYR A 3 17.63 31.01 -8.87
N LEU A 4 16.99 32.08 -8.44
CA LEU A 4 17.68 33.38 -8.27
C LEU A 4 17.92 33.63 -6.78
N PHE A 5 19.20 33.79 -6.42
CA PHE A 5 19.65 34.10 -5.05
C PHE A 5 19.89 35.60 -4.83
N SER A 6 19.80 36.41 -5.88
CA SER A 6 20.14 37.85 -5.83
C SER A 6 18.90 38.71 -5.99
N SER A 7 18.78 39.73 -5.14
CA SER A 7 17.73 40.77 -5.23
C SER A 7 17.99 41.85 -6.28
N SER A 8 19.13 41.78 -7.01
CA SER A 8 19.54 42.81 -7.96
C SER A 8 19.12 42.58 -9.40
N VAL A 9 18.32 41.54 -9.69
CA VAL A 9 17.84 41.29 -11.07
C VAL A 9 16.44 41.90 -11.25
N PRO A 10 16.31 42.97 -12.10
CA PRO A 10 15.01 43.61 -12.28
C PRO A 10 13.94 42.62 -12.81
N GLY A 11 12.74 42.66 -12.26
CA GLY A 11 11.61 41.83 -12.70
C GLY A 11 11.55 40.44 -12.13
N PHE A 12 12.50 40.05 -11.24
CA PHE A 12 12.53 38.76 -10.55
C PHE A 12 12.60 38.94 -9.05
N GLU A 13 11.92 38.05 -8.33
CA GLU A 13 11.94 38.00 -6.87
C GLU A 13 13.09 37.09 -6.39
N PRO A 14 13.85 37.46 -5.37
CA PRO A 14 14.89 36.60 -4.81
C PRO A 14 14.26 35.37 -4.13
N ASP A 15 15.06 34.31 -3.98
CA ASP A 15 14.69 33.04 -3.32
C ASP A 15 13.48 32.33 -3.94
N ARG A 16 13.26 32.52 -5.24
CA ARG A 16 12.20 31.87 -6.00
C ARG A 16 12.74 31.12 -7.20
N GLY A 17 12.13 29.96 -7.47
CA GLY A 17 12.38 29.16 -8.70
C GLY A 17 11.48 29.61 -9.85
N TYR A 18 12.06 29.78 -11.03
CA TYR A 18 11.36 30.17 -12.26
C TYR A 18 11.48 29.06 -13.32
N SER A 19 10.39 28.76 -14.02
CA SER A 19 10.44 27.87 -15.17
C SER A 19 11.14 28.56 -16.35
N PRO A 20 11.71 27.82 -17.34
CA PRO A 20 12.26 28.43 -18.56
C PRO A 20 11.27 29.32 -19.27
N PHE A 21 10.00 28.94 -19.35
CA PHE A 21 8.93 29.73 -19.95
C PHE A 21 8.67 31.02 -19.15
N GLU A 22 8.67 30.96 -17.83
CA GLU A 22 8.47 32.14 -16.98
C GLU A 22 9.63 33.12 -17.08
N VAL A 23 10.87 32.62 -17.19
CA VAL A 23 12.06 33.47 -17.48
C VAL A 23 11.94 34.14 -18.84
N TYR A 24 11.62 33.40 -19.87
CA TYR A 24 11.40 33.94 -21.23
C TYR A 24 10.30 35.01 -21.27
N THR A 25 9.16 34.71 -20.61
CA THR A 25 8.02 35.65 -20.52
C THR A 25 8.42 36.96 -19.86
N ARG A 26 9.21 36.94 -18.79
CA ARG A 26 9.62 38.13 -18.06
C ARG A 26 10.69 38.95 -18.84
N LEU A 27 11.64 38.28 -19.48
CA LEU A 27 12.72 38.94 -20.20
C LEU A 27 12.28 39.51 -21.52
N GLU A 28 11.51 38.78 -22.33
CA GLU A 28 11.18 39.14 -23.70
C GLU A 28 9.80 39.78 -23.86
N HIS A 29 8.88 39.49 -22.92
CA HIS A 29 7.48 39.90 -23.02
C HIS A 29 6.97 40.67 -21.80
N GLY A 30 7.88 41.18 -20.94
CA GLY A 30 7.51 41.99 -19.77
C GLY A 30 6.52 41.35 -18.78
N GLY A 31 6.41 40.02 -18.78
CA GLY A 31 5.47 39.26 -17.92
C GLY A 31 4.17 38.88 -18.63
N ASP A 32 3.96 39.19 -19.89
CA ASP A 32 2.78 38.80 -20.67
C ASP A 32 2.91 37.35 -21.17
N HIS A 33 2.24 36.43 -20.45
CA HIS A 33 2.25 35.00 -20.78
C HIS A 33 1.54 34.65 -22.08
N ALA A 34 0.53 35.44 -22.51
CA ALA A 34 -0.19 35.19 -23.75
C ALA A 34 0.67 35.57 -24.97
N ALA A 35 1.36 36.73 -24.93
CA ALA A 35 2.30 37.16 -25.95
C ALA A 35 3.49 36.20 -26.06
N ALA A 36 4.06 35.75 -24.95
CA ALA A 36 5.14 34.78 -24.90
C ALA A 36 4.75 33.41 -25.49
N ALA A 37 3.57 32.90 -25.17
CA ALA A 37 3.06 31.65 -25.72
C ALA A 37 2.82 31.73 -27.23
N SER A 38 2.25 32.84 -27.72
CA SER A 38 2.06 33.10 -29.16
C SER A 38 3.39 33.18 -29.92
N ALA A 39 4.39 33.85 -29.35
CA ALA A 39 5.71 33.98 -29.95
C ALA A 39 6.44 32.63 -30.06
N LEU A 40 6.35 31.78 -29.01
CA LEU A 40 6.92 30.45 -29.04
C LEU A 40 6.18 29.50 -29.99
N ALA A 41 4.85 29.59 -30.08
CA ALA A 41 4.05 28.85 -31.06
C ALA A 41 4.43 29.22 -32.51
N ALA A 42 4.69 30.52 -32.81
CA ALA A 42 5.17 30.97 -34.09
C ALA A 42 6.58 30.44 -34.45
N GLN A 43 7.38 30.11 -33.45
CA GLN A 43 8.71 29.48 -33.58
C GLN A 43 8.67 27.95 -33.62
N GLY A 44 7.47 27.33 -33.57
CA GLY A 44 7.30 25.86 -33.62
C GLY A 44 7.41 25.15 -32.30
N PHE A 45 7.47 25.88 -31.16
CA PHE A 45 7.42 25.26 -29.86
C PHE A 45 5.96 25.02 -29.43
N GLY A 46 5.65 23.81 -29.03
CA GLY A 46 4.30 23.46 -28.55
C GLY A 46 3.38 22.79 -29.57
N ASN A 47 3.81 22.59 -30.80
CA ASN A 47 3.13 21.66 -31.72
C ASN A 47 3.50 20.23 -31.33
N SER A 48 2.69 19.61 -30.46
CA SER A 48 2.62 18.16 -30.44
C SER A 48 1.93 17.75 -31.74
N GLU A 49 2.68 17.22 -32.72
CA GLU A 49 2.07 16.38 -33.75
C GLU A 49 1.30 15.29 -32.99
N SER A 50 -0.05 15.35 -33.11
CA SER A 50 -0.89 14.24 -32.70
C SER A 50 -0.49 13.07 -33.59
N VAL A 51 0.21 12.09 -32.99
CA VAL A 51 0.41 10.78 -33.60
C VAL A 51 -0.97 10.15 -33.64
N ASP A 52 -1.61 10.20 -34.79
CA ASP A 52 -2.86 9.54 -35.07
C ASP A 52 -2.60 8.03 -35.04
N TYR A 53 -2.89 7.41 -33.90
CA TYR A 53 -3.00 5.96 -33.78
C TYR A 53 -4.34 5.57 -34.40
N GLY A 54 -4.43 5.43 -35.72
CA GLY A 54 -5.60 5.11 -36.52
C GLY A 54 -6.56 4.07 -35.92
N ILE A 55 -7.21 4.40 -34.81
CA ILE A 55 -8.31 3.66 -34.23
C ILE A 55 -9.59 4.31 -34.73
N ASP A 56 -10.18 3.68 -35.71
CA ASP A 56 -11.49 4.09 -36.26
C ASP A 56 -12.60 3.77 -35.26
N TYR A 57 -13.04 4.79 -34.52
CA TYR A 57 -14.15 4.70 -33.58
C TYR A 57 -15.54 4.65 -34.26
N SER A 58 -15.63 4.83 -35.59
CA SER A 58 -16.91 4.82 -36.30
C SER A 58 -17.59 3.45 -36.31
N ALA A 59 -16.81 2.36 -36.20
CA ALA A 59 -17.34 1.00 -36.10
C ALA A 59 -17.97 0.69 -34.72
N LEU A 60 -17.53 1.36 -33.66
CA LEU A 60 -18.09 1.19 -32.30
C LEU A 60 -19.39 1.99 -32.10
N LEU A 61 -19.53 3.13 -32.77
CA LEU A 61 -20.74 3.98 -32.69
C LEU A 61 -21.90 3.44 -33.53
N ASN A 62 -21.65 2.63 -34.56
CA ASN A 62 -22.69 2.01 -35.38
C ASN A 62 -23.33 0.78 -34.74
N ASN A 63 -22.67 0.12 -33.80
CA ASN A 63 -23.26 -1.01 -33.06
C ASN A 63 -24.20 -0.58 -31.91
N ALA A 64 -24.22 0.70 -31.53
CA ALA A 64 -25.08 1.23 -30.47
C ALA A 64 -26.47 1.70 -30.98
N LYS A 65 -26.71 1.70 -32.28
CA LYS A 65 -27.96 2.19 -32.90
C LYS A 65 -28.95 1.07 -33.34
N GLY A 66 -28.72 -0.16 -32.96
CA GLY A 66 -29.52 -1.32 -33.41
C GLY A 66 -30.29 -2.04 -32.33
N VAL A 67 -30.94 -1.37 -31.36
CA VAL A 67 -31.96 -1.98 -30.53
C VAL A 67 -33.21 -1.15 -30.60
N SER A 68 -34.13 -1.65 -31.44
CA SER A 68 -35.46 -1.13 -31.67
C SER A 68 -36.38 -1.36 -30.46
N SER A 69 -37.07 -0.30 -30.09
CA SER A 69 -38.22 -0.27 -29.19
C SER A 69 -39.34 -1.21 -29.66
N ASN A 70 -39.71 -2.21 -28.87
CA ASN A 70 -41.08 -2.75 -28.87
C ASN A 70 -41.37 -3.52 -27.58
N GLY A 71 -42.47 -3.17 -26.91
CA GLY A 71 -43.12 -4.02 -25.92
C GLY A 71 -43.27 -3.44 -24.53
N ILE A 72 -43.97 -2.31 -24.39
CA ILE A 72 -44.61 -1.93 -23.12
C ILE A 72 -45.96 -2.63 -23.10
N GLN A 73 -46.13 -3.60 -22.20
CA GLN A 73 -47.46 -4.05 -21.78
C GLN A 73 -47.73 -3.60 -20.35
N ASP A 74 -48.80 -2.82 -20.23
CA ASP A 74 -49.44 -2.39 -18.99
C ASP A 74 -49.75 -3.55 -18.03
N PHE A 75 -49.31 -3.43 -16.77
CA PHE A 75 -49.88 -4.18 -15.68
C PHE A 75 -50.40 -3.22 -14.62
N ARG A 76 -51.71 -3.16 -14.46
CA ARG A 76 -52.41 -2.52 -13.35
C ARG A 76 -52.40 -3.44 -12.12
N PRO A 77 -52.29 -2.89 -10.90
CA PRO A 77 -52.34 -3.72 -9.72
C PRO A 77 -53.77 -4.00 -9.31
N ASP A 78 -54.03 -5.28 -9.05
CA ASP A 78 -55.28 -5.73 -8.43
C ASP A 78 -55.14 -5.77 -6.92
N SER A 79 -56.14 -5.24 -6.23
CA SER A 79 -56.29 -5.13 -4.79
C SER A 79 -56.76 -6.46 -4.18
N GLY A 80 -56.09 -6.94 -3.13
CA GLY A 80 -56.59 -8.11 -2.38
C GLY A 80 -55.78 -8.45 -1.15
N ASN A 81 -56.09 -7.83 -0.11
CA ASN A 81 -56.27 -8.14 1.32
C ASN A 81 -55.64 -9.43 1.92
N SER A 82 -55.06 -9.18 3.10
CA SER A 82 -55.02 -9.95 4.36
C SER A 82 -53.79 -10.80 4.69
N GLY A 83 -53.29 -10.56 5.89
CA GLY A 83 -52.52 -11.53 6.69
C GLY A 83 -51.29 -10.98 7.35
N LEU A 84 -51.47 -10.37 8.48
CA LEU A 84 -50.51 -10.01 9.49
C LEU A 84 -49.60 -11.18 9.86
N ASP A 85 -48.27 -10.94 9.89
CA ASP A 85 -47.48 -11.37 11.04
C ASP A 85 -46.28 -10.43 11.15
N ARG A 86 -46.39 -9.52 12.14
CA ARG A 86 -45.29 -8.67 12.59
C ARG A 86 -44.34 -9.50 13.42
N VAL A 87 -43.25 -9.92 12.82
CA VAL A 87 -42.09 -10.36 13.59
C VAL A 87 -41.36 -9.10 14.09
N HIS A 88 -41.52 -8.80 15.38
CA HIS A 88 -40.69 -7.84 16.07
C HIS A 88 -39.27 -8.40 16.18
N LEU A 89 -38.38 -8.02 15.28
CA LEU A 89 -36.95 -8.07 15.51
C LEU A 89 -36.57 -6.84 16.30
N SER A 90 -36.38 -7.01 17.60
CA SER A 90 -35.74 -6.04 18.47
C SER A 90 -34.26 -5.93 18.05
N VAL A 91 -33.93 -4.93 17.24
CA VAL A 91 -32.55 -4.54 16.98
C VAL A 91 -32.07 -3.75 18.19
N SER A 92 -31.38 -4.43 19.08
CA SER A 92 -30.60 -3.81 20.15
C SER A 92 -29.50 -2.94 19.50
N GLY A 93 -29.40 -1.72 20.01
CA GLY A 93 -28.44 -0.65 19.77
C GLY A 93 -27.31 -0.91 18.79
N SER A 94 -27.43 -0.36 17.58
CA SER A 94 -26.32 -0.27 16.64
C SER A 94 -25.33 0.77 17.15
N GLU A 95 -24.24 0.34 17.76
CA GLU A 95 -23.05 1.16 17.89
C GLU A 95 -22.58 1.54 16.46
N LEU A 96 -22.39 2.84 16.22
CA LEU A 96 -21.86 3.37 14.96
C LEU A 96 -20.58 2.64 14.57
N PRO A 97 -20.39 2.25 13.30
CA PRO A 97 -19.14 1.65 12.86
C PRO A 97 -18.03 2.67 13.01
N ARG A 98 -17.13 2.45 13.94
CA ARG A 98 -15.82 3.10 13.93
C ARG A 98 -15.11 2.68 12.65
N PRO A 99 -14.30 3.55 12.01
CA PRO A 99 -13.76 3.33 10.66
C PRO A 99 -12.98 2.02 10.45
N TYR A 100 -12.67 1.26 11.50
CA TYR A 100 -11.89 0.01 11.45
C TYR A 100 -12.62 -1.24 12.00
N ARG A 101 -13.86 -1.14 12.45
CA ARG A 101 -14.60 -2.29 13.00
C ARG A 101 -15.04 -3.35 11.97
N GLY A 102 -14.71 -3.19 10.68
CA GLY A 102 -15.08 -4.13 9.63
C GLY A 102 -14.02 -5.15 9.25
N ALA A 103 -12.75 -4.94 9.58
CA ALA A 103 -11.70 -5.94 9.33
C ALA A 103 -11.79 -7.05 10.38
N ALA A 104 -11.80 -8.30 9.95
CA ALA A 104 -11.69 -9.43 10.85
C ALA A 104 -10.39 -9.31 11.66
N LYS A 105 -10.48 -9.47 12.99
CA LYS A 105 -9.27 -9.47 13.84
C LYS A 105 -8.30 -10.52 13.35
N PHE A 106 -7.00 -10.20 13.45
CA PHE A 106 -5.96 -11.17 13.15
C PHE A 106 -6.13 -12.40 14.05
N PRO A 107 -6.14 -13.62 13.49
CA PRO A 107 -6.38 -14.83 14.27
C PRO A 107 -5.28 -15.07 15.33
N ASN A 108 -5.67 -15.23 16.58
CA ASN A 108 -4.72 -15.35 17.70
C ASN A 108 -3.76 -16.52 17.55
N HIS A 109 -4.19 -17.64 16.94
CA HIS A 109 -3.33 -18.82 16.76
C HIS A 109 -2.17 -18.54 15.80
N LEU A 110 -2.30 -17.55 14.89
CA LEU A 110 -1.25 -17.14 13.98
C LEU A 110 -0.17 -16.25 14.63
N LEU A 111 -0.42 -15.77 15.86
CA LEU A 111 0.58 -14.98 16.60
C LEU A 111 1.74 -15.83 17.12
N ASN A 112 1.57 -17.15 17.17
CA ASN A 112 2.57 -18.07 17.73
C ASN A 112 3.45 -18.61 16.59
N VAL A 113 4.66 -18.10 16.49
CA VAL A 113 5.69 -18.60 15.57
C VAL A 113 6.87 -19.12 16.38
N PRO A 114 7.36 -20.33 16.15
CA PRO A 114 8.46 -20.89 16.93
C PRO A 114 9.82 -20.27 16.56
N GLY A 115 10.78 -20.45 17.46
CA GLY A 115 12.17 -20.03 17.24
C GLY A 115 12.39 -18.53 17.42
N PHE A 116 13.25 -17.95 16.59
CA PHE A 116 13.67 -16.57 16.71
C PHE A 116 12.49 -15.56 16.75
N ILE A 117 11.50 -15.73 15.88
CA ILE A 117 10.35 -14.81 15.82
C ILE A 117 9.53 -14.87 17.12
N GLY A 118 9.33 -16.06 17.70
CA GLY A 118 8.62 -16.22 18.97
C GLY A 118 9.34 -15.49 20.10
N GLU A 119 10.64 -15.72 20.25
CA GLU A 119 11.46 -15.07 21.27
C GLU A 119 11.51 -13.54 21.09
N TYR A 120 11.60 -13.09 19.84
CA TYR A 120 11.51 -11.66 19.48
C TYR A 120 10.16 -11.07 19.93
N CYS A 121 9.05 -11.77 19.67
CA CYS A 121 7.72 -11.32 20.07
C CYS A 121 7.61 -11.22 21.60
N ASP A 122 8.06 -12.22 22.32
CA ASP A 122 8.04 -12.23 23.79
C ASP A 122 8.85 -11.06 24.38
N TYR A 123 10.05 -10.83 23.88
CA TYR A 123 10.87 -9.70 24.30
C TYR A 123 10.22 -8.36 23.99
N THR A 124 9.75 -8.19 22.75
CA THR A 124 9.19 -6.92 22.29
C THR A 124 7.92 -6.55 23.04
N LEU A 125 6.98 -7.50 23.23
CA LEU A 125 5.73 -7.28 23.96
C LEU A 125 5.96 -7.04 25.46
N ARG A 126 6.91 -7.76 26.07
CA ARG A 126 7.27 -7.57 27.48
C ARG A 126 7.88 -6.20 27.77
N THR A 127 8.56 -5.62 26.78
CA THR A 127 9.23 -4.32 26.91
C THR A 127 8.49 -3.17 26.21
N ALA A 128 7.28 -3.41 25.69
CA ALA A 128 6.44 -2.40 25.07
C ALA A 128 5.57 -1.68 26.09
N TYR A 129 5.42 -0.36 25.96
CA TYR A 129 4.43 0.42 26.70
C TYR A 129 3.02 0.06 26.23
N ALA A 130 2.76 0.15 24.93
CA ALA A 130 1.52 -0.25 24.28
C ALA A 130 1.79 -1.52 23.47
N LYS A 131 1.08 -2.61 23.82
CA LYS A 131 1.32 -3.93 23.25
C LYS A 131 0.60 -4.06 21.91
N GLN A 132 1.35 -4.31 20.85
CA GLN A 132 0.86 -4.51 19.49
C GLN A 132 1.26 -5.91 18.98
N PRO A 133 0.54 -6.97 19.31
CA PRO A 133 0.96 -8.33 18.98
C PRO A 133 1.18 -8.57 17.49
N VAL A 134 0.25 -8.11 16.64
CA VAL A 134 0.33 -8.28 15.18
C VAL A 134 1.53 -7.52 14.62
N LEU A 135 1.70 -6.24 14.97
CA LEU A 135 2.80 -5.42 14.48
C LEU A 135 4.16 -5.97 14.97
N THR A 136 4.18 -6.49 16.19
CA THR A 136 5.36 -7.13 16.78
C THR A 136 5.73 -8.39 16.00
N LEU A 137 4.76 -9.25 15.70
CA LEU A 137 4.97 -10.44 14.88
C LEU A 137 5.61 -10.08 13.53
N PHE A 138 5.03 -9.11 12.84
CA PHE A 138 5.54 -8.71 11.52
C PHE A 138 6.86 -7.93 11.59
N GLY A 139 7.17 -7.28 12.71
CA GLY A 139 8.50 -6.74 12.98
C GLY A 139 9.57 -7.84 13.04
N GLY A 140 9.29 -8.91 13.79
CA GLY A 140 10.16 -10.10 13.87
C GLY A 140 10.28 -10.85 12.56
N ILE A 141 9.17 -10.99 11.80
CA ILE A 141 9.16 -11.59 10.46
C ILE A 141 10.06 -10.80 9.50
N CYS A 142 9.94 -9.47 9.46
CA CYS A 142 10.76 -8.64 8.59
C CYS A 142 12.24 -8.68 8.97
N LEU A 143 12.55 -8.71 10.28
CA LEU A 143 13.92 -8.86 10.74
C LEU A 143 14.49 -10.22 10.31
N GLN A 144 13.78 -11.33 10.58
CA GLN A 144 14.20 -12.67 10.15
C GLN A 144 14.34 -12.77 8.63
N ALA A 145 13.40 -12.18 7.90
CA ALA A 145 13.44 -12.16 6.44
C ALA A 145 14.69 -11.45 5.90
N ALA A 146 15.08 -10.31 6.50
CA ALA A 146 16.27 -9.57 6.12
C ALA A 146 17.57 -10.28 6.52
N LEU A 147 17.61 -10.90 7.70
CA LEU A 147 18.74 -11.73 8.13
C LEU A 147 19.00 -12.91 7.19
N ALA A 148 17.93 -13.56 6.68
CA ALA A 148 18.00 -14.68 5.75
C ALA A 148 18.07 -14.26 4.26
N ALA A 149 17.96 -12.96 3.96
CA ALA A 149 17.97 -12.44 2.60
C ALA A 149 19.22 -12.84 1.84
N ARG A 150 19.05 -13.38 0.61
CA ARG A 150 20.14 -13.89 -0.26
C ARG A 150 20.92 -15.09 0.33
N LYS A 151 20.52 -15.59 1.50
CA LYS A 151 21.19 -16.69 2.24
C LYS A 151 20.37 -17.98 2.25
N LEU A 152 19.11 -17.92 1.77
CA LEU A 152 18.20 -19.03 1.71
C LEU A 152 17.25 -18.89 0.51
N THR A 153 16.91 -20.01 -0.15
CA THR A 153 15.92 -20.06 -1.22
C THR A 153 15.06 -21.32 -1.08
N ASP A 154 13.88 -21.31 -1.68
CA ASP A 154 13.07 -22.51 -1.85
C ASP A 154 13.35 -23.20 -3.20
N PRO A 155 12.80 -24.40 -3.46
CA PRO A 155 13.01 -25.12 -4.74
C PRO A 155 12.48 -24.39 -5.98
N PHE A 156 11.63 -23.36 -5.78
CA PHE A 156 11.04 -22.57 -6.87
C PHE A 156 11.78 -21.23 -7.11
N GLY A 157 12.89 -21.00 -6.40
CA GLY A 157 13.69 -19.78 -6.49
C GLY A 157 13.14 -18.60 -5.69
N ASN A 158 12.13 -18.80 -4.83
CA ASN A 158 11.70 -17.77 -3.92
C ASN A 158 12.77 -17.52 -2.85
N GLN A 159 12.91 -16.27 -2.46
CA GLN A 159 13.71 -15.81 -1.33
C GLN A 159 12.84 -15.07 -0.31
N THR A 160 13.45 -14.59 0.76
CA THR A 160 12.74 -14.02 1.91
C THR A 160 12.29 -12.55 1.73
N SER A 161 12.34 -11.98 0.52
CA SER A 161 11.88 -10.60 0.27
C SER A 161 10.39 -10.43 0.54
N LEU A 162 10.05 -9.56 1.49
CA LEU A 162 8.69 -9.25 1.91
C LEU A 162 8.48 -7.74 1.97
N TYR A 163 7.31 -7.26 1.53
CA TYR A 163 6.88 -5.87 1.65
C TYR A 163 5.69 -5.79 2.58
N VAL A 164 5.93 -5.51 3.84
CA VAL A 164 4.92 -5.45 4.91
C VAL A 164 4.55 -4.01 5.20
N VAL A 165 3.25 -3.74 5.35
CA VAL A 165 2.73 -2.43 5.77
C VAL A 165 1.87 -2.61 7.01
N CYS A 166 2.34 -2.08 8.12
CA CYS A 166 1.70 -2.09 9.43
C CYS A 166 0.79 -0.87 9.60
N LEU A 167 -0.49 -1.11 9.75
CA LEU A 167 -1.53 -0.11 9.89
C LEU A 167 -1.94 0.00 11.35
N ALA A 168 -1.71 1.16 11.98
CA ALA A 168 -2.15 1.42 13.35
C ALA A 168 -2.28 2.92 13.60
N GLU A 169 -3.17 3.29 14.49
CA GLU A 169 -3.41 4.67 14.86
C GLU A 169 -2.19 5.31 15.54
N SER A 170 -2.17 6.64 15.53
CA SER A 170 -1.09 7.38 16.17
C SER A 170 -1.11 7.18 17.69
N GLY A 171 0.06 6.94 18.28
CA GLY A 171 0.18 6.73 19.74
C GLY A 171 -0.11 5.33 20.23
N THR A 172 -0.45 4.37 19.37
CA THR A 172 -0.77 2.97 19.74
C THR A 172 0.46 2.06 19.85
N GLY A 173 1.68 2.57 19.77
CA GLY A 173 2.90 1.78 19.97
C GLY A 173 3.48 1.15 18.71
N LYS A 174 3.08 1.59 17.51
CA LYS A 174 3.55 1.08 16.21
C LYS A 174 5.08 1.15 16.00
N ASP A 175 5.78 2.02 16.74
CA ASP A 175 7.24 2.21 16.61
C ASP A 175 8.08 1.17 17.35
N ARG A 176 7.49 0.43 18.31
CA ARG A 176 8.27 -0.47 19.16
C ARG A 176 9.01 -1.55 18.38
N PRO A 177 8.39 -2.27 17.42
CA PRO A 177 9.08 -3.29 16.64
C PRO A 177 10.28 -2.74 15.88
N ARG A 178 10.15 -1.56 15.26
CA ARG A 178 11.23 -0.89 14.53
C ARG A 178 12.43 -0.56 15.43
N LYS A 179 12.15 -0.07 16.65
CA LYS A 179 13.20 0.21 17.64
C LYS A 179 13.92 -1.06 18.09
N VAL A 180 13.18 -2.15 18.31
CA VAL A 180 13.76 -3.44 18.70
C VAL A 180 14.60 -4.03 17.57
N ASN A 181 14.15 -3.96 16.32
CA ASN A 181 14.94 -4.39 15.18
C ASN A 181 16.29 -3.68 15.13
N ARG A 182 16.28 -2.35 15.28
CA ARG A 182 17.50 -1.54 15.29
C ARG A 182 18.40 -1.88 16.47
N GLU A 183 17.83 -2.09 17.65
CA GLU A 183 18.57 -2.46 18.85
C GLU A 183 19.30 -3.80 18.68
N ILE A 184 18.59 -4.84 18.15
CA ILE A 184 19.20 -6.14 17.86
C ILE A 184 20.30 -6.02 16.81
N LEU A 185 20.05 -5.35 15.69
CA LEU A 185 21.03 -5.18 14.61
C LEU A 185 22.27 -4.42 15.08
N SER A 186 22.11 -3.35 15.87
CA SER A 186 23.21 -2.59 16.44
C SER A 186 24.07 -3.44 17.38
N LEU A 187 23.45 -4.21 18.27
CA LEU A 187 24.15 -5.09 19.20
C LEU A 187 24.83 -6.27 18.49
N ALA A 188 24.24 -6.76 17.41
CA ALA A 188 24.84 -7.79 16.58
C ALA A 188 26.00 -7.27 15.71
N GLY A 189 26.13 -5.95 15.55
CA GLY A 189 27.06 -5.34 14.61
C GLY A 189 26.70 -5.55 13.15
N SER A 190 25.40 -5.77 12.87
CA SER A 190 24.88 -6.06 11.53
C SER A 190 24.65 -4.79 10.71
N GLY A 191 25.13 -4.78 9.48
CA GLY A 191 24.97 -3.65 8.54
C GLY A 191 23.78 -3.80 7.58
N ILE A 192 22.79 -4.64 7.89
CA ILE A 192 21.66 -4.88 6.97
C ILE A 192 20.56 -3.82 7.05
N GLU A 193 20.60 -2.89 7.98
CA GLU A 193 19.64 -1.78 8.05
C GLU A 193 19.87 -0.81 6.89
N GLY A 194 18.82 -0.56 6.13
CA GLY A 194 18.80 0.42 5.04
C GLY A 194 18.35 1.81 5.53
N PRO A 195 18.25 2.79 4.61
CA PRO A 195 17.78 4.13 4.94
C PRO A 195 16.32 4.13 5.41
N GLU A 196 15.99 5.05 6.33
CA GLU A 196 14.61 5.24 6.82
C GLU A 196 13.76 6.04 5.84
N ASP A 197 14.37 7.00 5.14
CA ASP A 197 13.70 7.89 4.19
C ASP A 197 14.23 7.68 2.77
N LEU A 198 13.31 7.65 1.82
CA LEU A 198 13.60 7.45 0.40
C LEU A 198 13.32 8.73 -0.39
N ALA A 199 14.34 9.54 -0.59
CA ALA A 199 14.22 10.80 -1.30
C ALA A 199 14.08 10.64 -2.83
N SER A 200 14.63 9.56 -3.42
CA SER A 200 14.61 9.30 -4.87
C SER A 200 14.81 7.83 -5.19
N ASP A 201 14.45 7.44 -6.42
CA ASP A 201 14.74 6.10 -6.95
C ASP A 201 16.25 5.82 -7.07
N SER A 202 17.05 6.85 -7.38
CA SER A 202 18.50 6.70 -7.41
C SER A 202 19.09 6.47 -6.01
N GLY A 203 18.55 7.14 -4.98
CA GLY A 203 18.95 6.91 -3.59
C GLY A 203 18.60 5.49 -3.13
N LEU A 204 17.38 5.03 -3.42
CA LEU A 204 16.99 3.64 -3.14
C LEU A 204 17.89 2.64 -3.89
N LEU A 205 18.16 2.88 -5.18
CA LEU A 205 19.03 1.99 -5.96
C LEU A 205 20.46 1.95 -5.41
N SER A 206 21.00 3.08 -4.95
CA SER A 206 22.31 3.12 -4.31
C SER A 206 22.33 2.26 -3.04
N ALA A 207 21.36 2.42 -2.16
CA ALA A 207 21.25 1.63 -0.94
C ALA A 207 21.13 0.12 -1.22
N ILE A 208 20.31 -0.27 -2.21
CA ILE A 208 20.16 -1.67 -2.63
C ILE A 208 21.43 -2.20 -3.32
N SER A 209 22.19 -1.34 -4.00
CA SER A 209 23.46 -1.76 -4.64
C SER A 209 24.55 -2.04 -3.62
N GLU A 210 24.58 -1.25 -2.53
CA GLU A 210 25.48 -1.44 -1.41
C GLU A 210 25.11 -2.66 -0.56
N ASN A 211 23.81 -2.83 -0.29
CA ASN A 211 23.27 -3.96 0.46
C ASN A 211 22.00 -4.52 -0.21
N PRO A 212 22.14 -5.50 -1.12
CA PRO A 212 21.00 -6.07 -1.85
C PRO A 212 19.97 -6.82 -0.98
N GLY A 213 20.29 -7.15 0.25
CA GLY A 213 19.44 -7.84 1.22
C GLY A 213 19.01 -6.96 2.40
N CYS A 214 18.95 -5.63 2.23
CA CYS A 214 18.70 -4.72 3.36
C CYS A 214 17.26 -4.72 3.88
N LEU A 215 17.12 -4.36 5.16
CA LEU A 215 15.86 -4.06 5.84
C LEU A 215 15.56 -2.57 5.76
N LEU A 216 14.52 -2.19 5.01
CA LEU A 216 14.02 -0.83 4.92
C LEU A 216 12.89 -0.64 5.95
N GLN A 217 13.13 0.16 6.98
CA GLN A 217 12.18 0.44 8.05
C GLN A 217 11.59 1.85 7.87
N ILE A 218 10.50 1.96 7.09
CA ILE A 218 9.95 3.24 6.65
C ILE A 218 8.80 3.64 7.59
N ASP A 219 8.99 4.74 8.32
CA ASP A 219 7.90 5.36 9.07
C ASP A 219 7.02 6.21 8.14
N GLU A 220 5.71 6.22 8.44
CA GLU A 220 4.71 6.96 7.66
C GLU A 220 4.78 6.62 6.15
N ILE A 221 4.96 5.34 5.80
CA ILE A 221 5.03 4.88 4.41
C ILE A 221 3.81 5.33 3.57
N GLY A 222 2.67 5.59 4.19
CA GLY A 222 1.49 6.16 3.52
C GLY A 222 1.76 7.50 2.85
N LYS A 223 2.63 8.34 3.43
CA LYS A 223 3.04 9.62 2.81
C LYS A 223 3.82 9.38 1.52
N LEU A 224 4.76 8.43 1.54
CA LEU A 224 5.51 8.02 0.34
C LEU A 224 4.55 7.54 -0.74
N LEU A 225 3.56 6.71 -0.38
CA LEU A 225 2.58 6.18 -1.32
C LEU A 225 1.65 7.28 -1.87
N THR A 226 1.25 8.27 -1.05
CA THR A 226 0.41 9.39 -1.49
C THR A 226 1.08 10.24 -2.55
N VAL A 227 2.36 10.56 -2.38
CA VAL A 227 3.10 11.39 -3.34
C VAL A 227 3.35 10.64 -4.65
N VAL A 228 3.59 9.34 -4.56
CA VAL A 228 3.80 8.47 -5.73
C VAL A 228 2.54 8.42 -6.60
N ASN A 229 1.34 8.45 -6.01
CA ASN A 229 0.07 8.36 -6.72
C ASN A 229 -0.49 9.73 -7.18
N GLN A 230 0.16 10.85 -6.86
CA GLN A 230 -0.25 12.17 -7.35
C GLN A 230 0.34 12.45 -8.74
N SER A 231 -0.53 12.64 -9.74
CA SER A 231 -0.15 13.02 -11.10
C SER A 231 0.35 14.47 -11.11
N GLY A 232 1.63 14.70 -11.34
CA GLY A 232 2.21 16.03 -11.50
C GLY A 232 3.72 16.01 -11.66
N ALA A 233 4.29 17.03 -12.28
CA ALA A 233 5.73 17.15 -12.57
C ALA A 233 6.62 17.05 -11.29
N SER A 234 6.09 17.41 -10.14
CA SER A 234 6.79 17.30 -8.83
C SER A 234 6.81 15.87 -8.28
N ALA A 235 5.93 14.99 -8.74
CA ALA A 235 5.81 13.60 -8.29
C ALA A 235 6.72 12.61 -9.05
N GLY A 236 7.38 13.05 -10.12
CA GLY A 236 8.13 12.15 -11.02
C GLY A 236 9.22 11.32 -10.33
N HIS A 237 9.90 11.88 -9.33
CA HIS A 237 10.96 11.13 -8.61
C HIS A 237 10.38 10.04 -7.72
N LEU A 238 9.26 10.30 -7.06
CA LEU A 238 8.64 9.36 -6.12
C LEU A 238 7.86 8.25 -6.83
N TYR A 239 7.26 8.56 -7.99
CA TYR A 239 6.68 7.53 -8.88
C TYR A 239 7.76 6.53 -9.34
N ASN A 240 8.99 6.99 -9.58
CA ASN A 240 10.10 6.12 -9.93
C ASN A 240 10.50 5.18 -8.77
N ILE A 241 10.33 5.59 -7.50
CA ILE A 241 10.60 4.73 -6.33
C ILE A 241 9.65 3.52 -6.34
N GLN A 242 8.35 3.72 -6.53
CA GLN A 242 7.37 2.63 -6.62
C GLN A 242 7.73 1.68 -7.76
N THR A 243 8.02 2.22 -8.95
CA THR A 243 8.43 1.42 -10.11
C THR A 243 9.70 0.62 -9.82
N LEU A 244 10.67 1.21 -9.13
CA LEU A 244 11.89 0.51 -8.73
C LEU A 244 11.59 -0.61 -7.72
N MET A 245 10.76 -0.35 -6.71
CA MET A 245 10.32 -1.36 -5.75
C MET A 245 9.65 -2.56 -6.45
N LEU A 246 8.77 -2.31 -7.43
CA LEU A 246 8.13 -3.35 -8.24
C LEU A 246 9.14 -4.21 -8.98
N ARG A 247 10.15 -3.57 -9.59
CA ARG A 247 11.20 -4.24 -10.35
C ARG A 247 12.12 -5.06 -9.43
N LEU A 248 12.52 -4.51 -8.30
CA LEU A 248 13.34 -5.20 -7.31
C LEU A 248 12.64 -6.45 -6.77
N TYR A 249 11.34 -6.33 -6.41
CA TYR A 249 10.54 -7.47 -5.96
C TYR A 249 10.47 -8.59 -6.99
N SER A 250 10.34 -8.23 -8.27
CA SER A 250 10.25 -9.19 -9.38
C SER A 250 11.62 -9.75 -9.81
N SER A 251 12.72 -9.11 -9.40
CA SER A 251 14.09 -9.53 -9.70
C SER A 251 14.73 -10.39 -8.60
N VAL A 252 13.95 -10.73 -7.56
CA VAL A 252 14.41 -11.64 -6.51
C VAL A 252 14.87 -12.96 -7.13
N GLY A 253 16.04 -13.46 -6.72
CA GLY A 253 16.64 -14.66 -7.30
C GLY A 253 17.27 -14.49 -8.70
N SER A 254 17.26 -13.27 -9.26
CA SER A 254 17.82 -12.97 -10.59
C SER A 254 18.70 -11.72 -10.57
N ILE A 255 19.02 -11.17 -11.74
CA ILE A 255 19.81 -9.93 -11.84
C ILE A 255 18.87 -8.77 -12.18
N TYR A 256 18.84 -7.74 -11.34
CA TYR A 256 18.24 -6.47 -11.69
C TYR A 256 19.21 -5.65 -12.52
N LYS A 257 18.84 -5.35 -13.77
CA LYS A 257 19.58 -4.44 -14.64
C LYS A 257 18.92 -3.07 -14.56
N GLY A 258 19.63 -2.09 -13.98
CA GLY A 258 19.17 -0.72 -13.80
C GLY A 258 18.90 -0.01 -15.13
N LYS A 259 18.77 1.33 -15.04
CA LYS A 259 18.60 2.19 -16.21
C LYS A 259 19.89 2.20 -17.06
N ALA A 260 19.74 2.17 -18.40
CA ALA A 260 20.86 2.36 -19.31
C ALA A 260 21.18 3.86 -19.43
N TYR A 261 22.42 4.22 -19.21
CA TYR A 261 22.94 5.57 -19.41
C TYR A 261 23.97 5.57 -20.55
N GLY A 262 24.11 6.69 -21.26
CA GLY A 262 25.16 6.86 -22.26
C GLY A 262 26.57 6.66 -21.70
N ASP A 263 26.81 7.14 -20.47
CA ASP A 263 27.98 6.78 -19.67
C ASP A 263 27.76 5.44 -18.98
N ARG A 264 28.34 4.37 -19.52
CA ARG A 264 28.20 2.99 -19.01
C ARG A 264 28.65 2.81 -17.57
N ARG A 265 29.50 3.70 -17.00
CA ARG A 265 29.95 3.66 -15.62
C ARG A 265 28.80 3.96 -14.64
N LYS A 266 27.71 4.58 -15.10
CA LYS A 266 26.51 4.86 -14.32
C LYS A 266 25.50 3.70 -14.37
N ASN A 267 25.73 2.69 -15.19
CA ASN A 267 24.85 1.53 -15.25
C ASN A 267 25.07 0.67 -14.00
N VAL A 268 23.99 0.38 -13.32
CA VAL A 268 24.00 -0.40 -12.08
C VAL A 268 23.36 -1.75 -12.36
N GLU A 269 24.04 -2.83 -11.96
CA GLU A 269 23.50 -4.18 -11.93
C GLU A 269 23.51 -4.66 -10.48
N VAL A 270 22.39 -5.19 -10.02
CA VAL A 270 22.25 -5.77 -8.68
C VAL A 270 21.93 -7.24 -8.79
N TYR A 271 22.82 -8.08 -8.29
CA TYR A 271 22.63 -9.52 -8.28
C TYR A 271 21.77 -9.95 -7.10
N MET A 272 20.68 -10.68 -7.41
CA MET A 272 19.75 -11.24 -6.43
C MET A 272 19.28 -10.20 -5.39
N PRO A 273 18.69 -9.07 -5.82
CA PRO A 273 18.13 -8.12 -4.87
C PRO A 273 17.05 -8.79 -4.04
N CYS A 274 17.12 -8.64 -2.74
CA CYS A 274 16.19 -9.25 -1.79
C CYS A 274 15.85 -8.24 -0.67
N PRO A 275 15.40 -7.01 -1.02
CA PRO A 275 15.05 -6.05 0.01
C PRO A 275 13.81 -6.50 0.79
N VAL A 276 13.79 -6.17 2.07
CA VAL A 276 12.65 -6.37 2.95
C VAL A 276 12.15 -5.00 3.41
N ILE A 277 10.84 -4.78 3.33
CA ILE A 277 10.23 -3.53 3.77
C ILE A 277 9.34 -3.79 4.99
N TYR A 278 9.62 -3.06 6.06
CA TYR A 278 8.75 -2.88 7.21
C TYR A 278 8.28 -1.43 7.22
N GLY A 279 7.10 -1.19 6.65
CA GLY A 279 6.47 0.13 6.64
C GLY A 279 5.44 0.27 7.73
N SER A 280 5.35 1.44 8.37
CA SER A 280 4.28 1.75 9.32
C SER A 280 3.54 3.03 8.88
N THR A 281 2.23 3.07 9.07
CA THR A 281 1.41 4.27 8.82
C THR A 281 0.07 4.18 9.51
N VAL A 282 -0.68 5.30 9.52
CA VAL A 282 -2.07 5.28 9.94
C VAL A 282 -2.96 4.75 8.81
N PRO A 283 -4.01 3.99 9.13
CA PRO A 283 -4.86 3.35 8.12
C PRO A 283 -5.46 4.33 7.10
N ASP A 284 -5.97 5.49 7.53
CA ASP A 284 -6.55 6.48 6.60
C ASP A 284 -5.52 7.03 5.60
N SER A 285 -4.26 7.18 6.03
CA SER A 285 -3.17 7.59 5.13
C SER A 285 -2.86 6.51 4.08
N PHE A 286 -2.85 5.24 4.50
CA PHE A 286 -2.61 4.12 3.59
C PHE A 286 -3.72 4.00 2.54
N TRP A 287 -4.96 3.85 2.96
CA TRP A 287 -6.09 3.68 2.05
C TRP A 287 -6.34 4.92 1.18
N GLY A 288 -6.17 6.12 1.75
CA GLY A 288 -6.29 7.37 0.99
C GLY A 288 -5.17 7.61 -0.03
N SER A 289 -4.06 6.87 0.08
CA SER A 289 -2.95 6.93 -0.89
C SER A 289 -3.15 5.98 -2.07
N MET A 290 -4.08 5.03 -1.99
CA MET A 290 -4.30 4.02 -3.03
C MET A 290 -5.26 4.52 -4.11
N SER A 291 -5.14 3.97 -5.31
CA SER A 291 -6.00 4.19 -6.47
C SER A 291 -6.27 2.87 -7.19
N SER A 292 -7.29 2.84 -8.03
CA SER A 292 -7.55 1.65 -8.88
C SER A 292 -6.38 1.36 -9.81
N GLU A 293 -5.62 2.38 -10.22
CA GLU A 293 -4.39 2.21 -10.99
C GLU A 293 -3.33 1.44 -10.18
N SER A 294 -3.18 1.73 -8.88
CA SER A 294 -2.26 0.99 -7.99
C SER A 294 -2.62 -0.48 -7.83
N ILE A 295 -3.90 -0.86 -7.95
CA ILE A 295 -4.33 -2.26 -7.98
C ILE A 295 -3.92 -2.89 -9.30
N SER A 296 -4.17 -2.21 -10.42
CA SER A 296 -3.94 -2.75 -11.76
C SER A 296 -2.45 -2.84 -12.11
N ASP A 297 -1.61 -1.93 -11.65
CA ASP A 297 -0.15 -1.97 -11.87
C ASP A 297 0.56 -3.05 -11.04
N GLY A 298 -0.18 -3.67 -10.11
CA GLY A 298 0.28 -4.77 -9.28
C GLY A 298 1.16 -4.36 -8.10
N PHE A 299 1.24 -3.07 -7.76
CA PHE A 299 2.00 -2.62 -6.59
C PHE A 299 1.35 -3.13 -5.30
N LEU A 300 0.04 -2.89 -5.13
CA LEU A 300 -0.72 -3.41 -3.98
C LEU A 300 -0.61 -4.93 -3.85
N ALA A 301 -0.58 -5.65 -4.96
CA ALA A 301 -0.48 -7.10 -4.96
C ALA A 301 0.82 -7.64 -4.29
N ARG A 302 1.85 -6.81 -4.19
CA ARG A 302 3.14 -7.16 -3.56
C ARG A 302 3.22 -6.80 -2.08
N LEU A 303 2.34 -5.92 -1.61
CA LEU A 303 2.28 -5.54 -0.21
C LEU A 303 1.54 -6.61 0.62
N ILE A 304 1.88 -6.69 1.89
CA ILE A 304 1.21 -7.48 2.92
C ILE A 304 0.74 -6.47 3.98
N PRO A 305 -0.48 -5.90 3.85
CA PRO A 305 -1.01 -5.03 4.89
C PRO A 305 -1.44 -5.85 6.10
N VAL A 306 -1.16 -5.31 7.27
CA VAL A 306 -1.58 -5.85 8.55
C VAL A 306 -2.07 -4.73 9.45
N VAL A 307 -3.07 -5.02 10.29
CA VAL A 307 -3.71 -4.02 11.16
C VAL A 307 -3.40 -4.36 12.61
N GLY A 308 -2.94 -3.36 13.35
CA GLY A 308 -2.74 -3.44 14.80
C GLY A 308 -4.03 -3.18 15.58
N ASP A 309 -3.93 -3.28 16.90
CA ASP A 309 -5.02 -2.95 17.81
C ASP A 309 -5.17 -1.43 17.95
N ASP A 310 -6.41 -0.94 17.89
CA ASP A 310 -6.75 0.48 18.07
C ASP A 310 -6.68 0.90 19.54
N ASP A 311 -6.91 -0.04 20.46
CA ASP A 311 -6.88 0.16 21.90
C ASP A 311 -6.00 -0.92 22.55
N PRO A 312 -4.67 -0.85 22.37
CA PRO A 312 -3.74 -1.84 22.85
C PRO A 312 -3.62 -1.81 24.38
N GLU A 313 -3.39 -2.98 24.96
CA GLU A 313 -3.04 -3.09 26.39
C GLU A 313 -1.79 -2.25 26.66
N CYS A 314 -1.88 -1.31 27.62
CA CYS A 314 -0.76 -0.48 28.04
C CYS A 314 -0.16 -0.98 29.36
N SER A 315 1.16 -0.95 29.46
CA SER A 315 1.91 -1.32 30.66
C SER A 315 3.07 -0.34 30.87
N THR A 316 3.67 -0.33 32.03
CA THR A 316 4.88 0.47 32.30
C THR A 316 6.06 -0.49 32.48
N PRO A 317 6.65 -0.97 31.37
CA PRO A 317 7.71 -1.96 31.48
C PRO A 317 9.01 -1.33 31.98
N PHE A 318 9.76 -2.10 32.77
CA PHE A 318 11.15 -1.77 33.05
C PHE A 318 12.00 -2.03 31.80
N SER A 319 13.03 -1.19 31.60
CA SER A 319 14.06 -1.44 30.60
C SER A 319 14.75 -2.78 30.88
N GLN A 320 14.82 -3.61 29.87
CA GLN A 320 15.47 -4.93 29.93
C GLN A 320 16.47 -5.02 28.78
N PRO A 321 17.63 -5.66 28.99
CA PRO A 321 18.57 -5.89 27.88
C PRO A 321 17.94 -6.85 26.85
N VAL A 322 18.37 -6.70 25.60
CA VAL A 322 18.01 -7.65 24.54
C VAL A 322 18.56 -9.03 24.90
N PRO A 323 17.77 -10.11 24.83
CA PRO A 323 18.25 -11.46 25.03
C PRO A 323 19.44 -11.79 24.14
N GLN A 324 20.48 -12.39 24.71
CA GLN A 324 21.69 -12.73 23.98
C GLN A 324 21.43 -13.69 22.81
N SER A 325 20.46 -14.60 22.95
CA SER A 325 20.01 -15.50 21.90
C SER A 325 19.55 -14.78 20.61
N LEU A 326 18.85 -13.65 20.74
CA LEU A 326 18.43 -12.84 19.58
C LEU A 326 19.64 -12.19 18.89
N ILE A 327 20.61 -11.73 19.66
CA ILE A 327 21.84 -11.15 19.14
C ILE A 327 22.68 -12.24 18.44
N ASP A 328 22.86 -13.38 19.09
CA ASP A 328 23.64 -14.52 18.54
C ASP A 328 23.03 -15.03 17.24
N HIS A 329 21.69 -15.13 17.18
CA HIS A 329 20.97 -15.54 15.95
C HIS A 329 21.21 -14.54 14.80
N ALA A 330 21.13 -13.24 15.07
CA ALA A 330 21.41 -12.22 14.05
C ALA A 330 22.87 -12.31 13.56
N GLN A 331 23.85 -12.46 14.50
CA GLN A 331 25.25 -12.64 14.16
C GLN A 331 25.51 -13.92 13.38
N GLU A 332 24.83 -15.01 13.70
CA GLU A 332 24.94 -16.27 12.99
C GLU A 332 24.52 -16.12 11.53
N TRP A 333 23.35 -15.49 11.27
CA TRP A 333 22.92 -15.21 9.92
C TRP A 333 23.89 -14.28 9.18
N ASP A 334 24.44 -13.26 9.81
CA ASP A 334 25.40 -12.33 9.17
C ASP A 334 26.69 -12.99 8.72
N ARG A 335 27.20 -13.95 9.51
CA ARG A 335 28.42 -14.71 9.17
C ARG A 335 28.23 -15.64 7.97
N ARG A 336 26.98 -15.96 7.59
CA ARG A 336 26.70 -16.90 6.49
C ARG A 336 26.96 -16.22 5.16
N THR A 337 27.88 -16.79 4.40
CA THR A 337 28.16 -16.41 3.03
C THR A 337 28.17 -17.66 2.18
N TYR A 338 27.35 -17.68 1.14
CA TYR A 338 27.21 -18.81 0.23
C TYR A 338 27.71 -18.44 -1.16
N GLY A 339 28.64 -19.20 -1.67
CA GLY A 339 29.27 -19.00 -2.97
C GLY A 339 30.75 -19.35 -2.92
N SER A 340 31.44 -19.22 -4.02
CA SER A 340 32.87 -19.52 -4.11
C SER A 340 33.67 -18.32 -4.62
N GLY A 341 34.87 -18.14 -4.06
CA GLY A 341 35.81 -17.11 -4.48
C GLY A 341 35.41 -15.69 -4.12
N ASN A 342 36.09 -14.72 -4.72
CA ASN A 342 35.94 -13.28 -4.40
C ASN A 342 34.56 -12.68 -4.77
N LEU A 343 33.73 -13.41 -5.52
CA LEU A 343 32.41 -12.96 -5.95
C LEU A 343 31.28 -13.55 -5.11
N ALA A 344 31.57 -14.34 -4.07
CA ALA A 344 30.57 -15.00 -3.24
C ALA A 344 29.55 -14.01 -2.64
N ALA A 345 29.98 -12.83 -2.21
CA ALA A 345 29.09 -11.80 -1.68
C ALA A 345 28.26 -11.11 -2.78
N GLN A 346 28.78 -10.99 -4.00
CA GLN A 346 28.08 -10.36 -5.11
C GLN A 346 27.08 -11.32 -5.77
N CYS A 347 27.49 -12.58 -5.99
CA CYS A 347 26.67 -13.62 -6.63
C CYS A 347 26.56 -14.83 -5.68
N PRO A 348 25.77 -14.76 -4.61
CA PRO A 348 25.62 -15.86 -3.68
C PRO A 348 24.91 -17.06 -4.34
N SER A 349 25.20 -18.25 -3.83
CA SER A 349 24.51 -19.50 -4.18
C SER A 349 23.87 -20.06 -2.90
N PRO A 350 22.71 -19.55 -2.49
CA PRO A 350 22.09 -19.90 -1.22
C PRO A 350 21.63 -21.38 -1.23
N PRO A 351 21.65 -22.08 -0.07
CA PRO A 351 21.09 -23.39 0.07
C PRO A 351 19.57 -23.36 -0.14
N ILE A 352 19.03 -24.51 -0.57
CA ILE A 352 17.61 -24.69 -0.80
C ILE A 352 16.97 -25.27 0.45
N ALA A 353 15.95 -24.58 0.99
CA ALA A 353 15.07 -25.16 2.01
C ALA A 353 14.05 -26.07 1.32
N PRO A 354 14.08 -27.38 1.56
CA PRO A 354 13.15 -28.30 0.93
C PRO A 354 11.75 -28.18 1.50
N TYR A 355 10.74 -28.52 0.70
CA TYR A 355 9.39 -28.81 1.18
C TYR A 355 9.31 -30.28 1.55
N ASP A 356 8.56 -30.62 2.60
CA ASP A 356 8.10 -32.00 2.75
C ASP A 356 6.92 -32.31 1.81
N ASP A 357 6.54 -33.57 1.68
CA ASP A 357 5.49 -33.99 0.74
C ASP A 357 4.13 -33.36 1.10
N ALA A 358 3.80 -33.24 2.39
CA ALA A 358 2.54 -32.67 2.84
C ALA A 358 2.47 -31.15 2.56
N ALA A 359 3.56 -30.42 2.78
CA ALA A 359 3.66 -29.00 2.43
C ALA A 359 3.54 -28.77 0.91
N MET A 360 4.13 -29.69 0.13
CA MET A 360 4.06 -29.63 -1.33
C MET A 360 2.63 -29.84 -1.85
N GLU A 361 1.89 -30.78 -1.29
CA GLU A 361 0.48 -30.99 -1.62
C GLU A 361 -0.37 -29.78 -1.21
N LEU A 362 -0.16 -29.28 0.00
CA LEU A 362 -0.87 -28.10 0.51
C LEU A 362 -0.61 -26.87 -0.34
N MET A 363 0.63 -26.63 -0.74
CA MET A 363 1.02 -25.52 -1.62
C MET A 363 0.30 -25.59 -2.97
N ARG A 364 0.19 -26.78 -3.56
CA ARG A 364 -0.54 -26.97 -4.82
C ARG A 364 -2.03 -26.71 -4.63
N ALA A 365 -2.64 -27.28 -3.60
CA ALA A 365 -4.05 -27.12 -3.30
C ALA A 365 -4.42 -25.63 -3.09
N LYS A 366 -3.65 -24.92 -2.25
CA LYS A 366 -3.85 -23.49 -2.00
C LYS A 366 -3.62 -22.63 -3.25
N SER A 367 -2.62 -22.96 -4.06
CA SER A 367 -2.36 -22.26 -5.32
C SER A 367 -3.54 -22.37 -6.31
N ASP A 368 -4.17 -23.56 -6.37
CA ASP A 368 -5.34 -23.78 -7.24
C ASP A 368 -6.59 -23.07 -6.70
N GLU A 369 -6.81 -23.08 -5.38
CA GLU A 369 -7.87 -22.32 -4.71
C GLU A 369 -7.73 -20.82 -4.99
N TRP A 370 -6.56 -20.23 -4.79
CA TRP A 370 -6.33 -18.79 -5.02
C TRP A 370 -6.44 -18.41 -6.51
N ARG A 371 -6.02 -19.28 -7.43
CA ARG A 371 -6.29 -19.07 -8.87
C ARG A 371 -7.78 -19.04 -9.18
N GLN A 372 -8.57 -19.87 -8.52
CA GLN A 372 -10.02 -19.86 -8.69
C GLN A 372 -10.63 -18.59 -8.12
N ARG A 373 -10.24 -18.18 -6.91
CA ARG A 373 -10.65 -16.89 -6.31
C ARG A 373 -10.26 -15.72 -7.23
N ALA A 374 -9.06 -15.71 -7.80
CA ALA A 374 -8.60 -14.69 -8.73
C ALA A 374 -9.46 -14.61 -10.03
N ARG A 375 -10.10 -15.69 -10.45
CA ARG A 375 -10.99 -15.68 -11.62
C ARG A 375 -12.36 -15.07 -11.31
N THR A 376 -12.80 -15.14 -10.08
CA THR A 376 -14.09 -14.61 -9.62
C THR A 376 -14.00 -13.19 -9.06
N SER A 377 -12.83 -12.78 -8.56
CA SER A 377 -12.56 -11.45 -8.02
C SER A 377 -12.03 -10.52 -9.12
N ASN A 378 -12.90 -9.75 -9.78
CA ASN A 378 -12.50 -8.88 -10.90
C ASN A 378 -11.45 -7.84 -10.50
N GLU A 379 -11.73 -7.04 -9.48
CA GLU A 379 -10.90 -5.92 -9.03
C GLU A 379 -9.65 -6.42 -8.27
N TRP A 380 -9.80 -7.41 -7.39
CA TRP A 380 -8.72 -7.93 -6.53
C TRP A 380 -7.93 -9.09 -7.12
N ARG A 381 -8.19 -9.42 -8.39
CA ARG A 381 -7.46 -10.46 -9.12
C ARG A 381 -5.94 -10.37 -9.00
N PRO A 382 -5.28 -9.20 -9.16
CA PRO A 382 -3.83 -9.11 -9.05
C PRO A 382 -3.29 -9.53 -7.68
N VAL A 383 -4.05 -9.27 -6.60
CA VAL A 383 -3.66 -9.61 -5.22
C VAL A 383 -3.72 -11.11 -5.00
N TRP A 384 -4.82 -11.78 -5.44
CA TRP A 384 -4.97 -13.23 -5.35
C TRP A 384 -3.94 -14.00 -6.19
N VAL A 385 -3.61 -13.49 -7.38
CA VAL A 385 -2.57 -14.11 -8.25
C VAL A 385 -1.21 -14.16 -7.55
N ARG A 386 -0.92 -13.21 -6.66
CA ARG A 386 0.35 -13.13 -5.91
C ARG A 386 0.32 -13.86 -4.56
N ALA A 387 -0.82 -14.40 -4.14
CA ALA A 387 -0.95 -15.03 -2.82
C ALA A 387 0.01 -16.21 -2.66
N ALA A 388 0.14 -17.09 -3.65
CA ALA A 388 1.03 -18.25 -3.60
C ALA A 388 2.51 -17.85 -3.45
N GLU A 389 2.97 -16.85 -4.19
CA GLU A 389 4.34 -16.33 -4.09
C GLU A 389 4.61 -15.76 -2.68
N LYS A 390 3.69 -14.94 -2.16
CA LYS A 390 3.82 -14.35 -0.82
C LYS A 390 3.80 -15.41 0.27
N ALA A 391 2.93 -16.42 0.18
CA ALA A 391 2.86 -17.51 1.13
C ALA A 391 4.14 -18.36 1.13
N SER A 392 4.69 -18.69 -0.04
CA SER A 392 5.96 -19.42 -0.13
C SER A 392 7.13 -18.64 0.51
N ARG A 393 7.22 -17.34 0.26
CA ARG A 393 8.24 -16.48 0.88
C ARG A 393 8.07 -16.41 2.41
N LEU A 394 6.84 -16.32 2.88
CA LEU A 394 6.54 -16.26 4.31
C LEU A 394 6.80 -17.60 5.01
N ALA A 395 6.45 -18.73 4.38
CA ALA A 395 6.77 -20.07 4.87
C ALA A 395 8.29 -20.30 4.98
N LEU A 396 9.05 -19.77 4.02
CA LEU A 396 10.51 -19.81 4.06
C LEU A 396 11.08 -19.03 5.26
N VAL A 397 10.49 -17.86 5.58
CA VAL A 397 10.87 -17.07 6.77
C VAL A 397 10.50 -17.80 8.06
N TYR A 398 9.33 -18.44 8.11
CA TYR A 398 8.92 -19.28 9.25
C TYR A 398 9.92 -20.42 9.48
N ALA A 399 10.28 -21.14 8.43
CA ALA A 399 11.26 -22.24 8.50
C ALA A 399 12.64 -21.74 8.98
N ALA A 400 13.08 -20.58 8.49
CA ALA A 400 14.34 -19.94 8.90
C ALA A 400 14.33 -19.48 10.37
N SER A 401 13.17 -19.07 10.90
CA SER A 401 12.98 -18.73 12.33
C SER A 401 13.11 -19.95 13.22
N ARG A 402 12.54 -21.07 12.79
CA ARG A 402 12.51 -22.32 13.57
C ARG A 402 13.88 -23.01 13.60
N SER A 403 14.59 -23.00 12.50
CA SER A 403 15.94 -23.55 12.40
C SER A 403 16.79 -22.74 11.44
N SER A 404 17.89 -22.20 11.94
CA SER A 404 18.88 -21.53 11.10
C SER A 404 19.78 -22.53 10.37
N GLU A 405 20.07 -23.69 10.93
CA GLU A 405 21.00 -24.67 10.37
C GLU A 405 20.42 -25.49 9.23
N SER A 406 19.19 -25.96 9.40
CA SER A 406 18.49 -26.83 8.44
C SER A 406 17.03 -26.40 8.23
N PRO A 407 16.79 -25.22 7.62
CA PRO A 407 15.44 -24.75 7.35
C PRO A 407 14.71 -25.73 6.43
N GLN A 408 13.50 -26.15 6.82
CA GLN A 408 12.61 -27.00 6.04
C GLN A 408 11.19 -26.44 6.11
N ILE A 409 10.54 -26.37 4.97
CA ILE A 409 9.15 -25.95 4.85
C ILE A 409 8.28 -27.21 4.98
N ASP A 410 7.66 -27.39 6.14
CA ASP A 410 6.68 -28.44 6.38
C ASP A 410 5.24 -27.91 6.24
N ALA A 411 4.26 -28.81 6.39
CA ALA A 411 2.85 -28.47 6.27
C ALA A 411 2.42 -27.40 7.27
N GLU A 412 2.99 -27.39 8.50
CA GLU A 412 2.68 -26.38 9.51
C GLU A 412 3.14 -24.98 9.07
N ALA A 413 4.40 -24.87 8.61
CA ALA A 413 4.96 -23.62 8.12
C ALA A 413 4.18 -23.07 6.92
N TYR A 414 3.80 -23.95 5.98
CA TYR A 414 3.06 -23.51 4.81
C TYR A 414 1.60 -23.15 5.12
N GLN A 415 0.91 -23.93 5.97
CA GLN A 415 -0.46 -23.62 6.38
C GLN A 415 -0.51 -22.29 7.13
N TRP A 416 0.38 -22.07 8.09
CA TRP A 416 0.47 -20.80 8.79
C TRP A 416 0.68 -19.61 7.81
N ALA A 417 1.60 -19.75 6.87
CA ALA A 417 1.86 -18.72 5.87
C ALA A 417 0.66 -18.48 4.96
N ALA A 418 -0.04 -19.54 4.56
CA ALA A 418 -1.25 -19.47 3.75
C ALA A 418 -2.36 -18.70 4.47
N ASP A 419 -2.63 -19.04 5.74
CA ASP A 419 -3.68 -18.40 6.55
C ASP A 419 -3.39 -16.91 6.78
N VAL A 420 -2.12 -16.55 7.00
CA VAL A 420 -1.69 -15.14 7.11
C VAL A 420 -1.94 -14.38 5.79
N ILE A 421 -1.60 -14.97 4.65
CA ILE A 421 -1.77 -14.31 3.35
C ILE A 421 -3.25 -14.24 2.95
N GLU A 422 -4.05 -15.25 3.26
CA GLU A 422 -5.51 -15.21 3.06
C GLU A 422 -6.12 -14.06 3.88
N TRP A 423 -5.83 -14.01 5.17
CA TRP A 423 -6.31 -12.94 6.03
C TRP A 423 -5.91 -11.54 5.51
N SER A 424 -4.64 -11.36 5.14
CA SER A 424 -4.14 -10.09 4.60
C SER A 424 -4.78 -9.73 3.24
N THR A 425 -5.10 -10.71 2.40
CA THR A 425 -5.77 -10.48 1.11
C THR A 425 -7.24 -10.13 1.30
N GLU A 426 -7.94 -10.80 2.22
CA GLU A 426 -9.32 -10.48 2.61
C GLU A 426 -9.42 -9.08 3.26
N LEU A 427 -8.38 -8.64 3.95
CA LEU A 427 -8.28 -7.27 4.44
C LEU A 427 -8.32 -6.24 3.28
N TYR A 428 -7.61 -6.52 2.16
CA TYR A 428 -7.72 -5.68 0.96
C TYR A 428 -9.15 -5.64 0.42
N GLU A 429 -9.82 -6.79 0.29
CA GLU A 429 -11.19 -6.86 -0.23
C GLU A 429 -12.18 -6.10 0.65
N SER A 430 -12.08 -6.29 1.98
CA SER A 430 -13.02 -5.67 2.91
C SER A 430 -12.81 -4.17 3.09
N MET A 431 -11.56 -3.71 3.12
CA MET A 431 -11.23 -2.30 3.37
C MET A 431 -11.05 -1.50 2.09
N GLY A 432 -10.46 -2.11 1.05
CA GLY A 432 -10.09 -1.43 -0.18
C GLY A 432 -11.31 -1.02 -1.00
N THR A 433 -12.31 -1.87 -1.13
CA THR A 433 -13.53 -1.62 -1.91
C THR A 433 -14.24 -0.31 -1.51
N HIS A 434 -14.14 0.08 -0.23
CA HIS A 434 -14.77 1.29 0.28
C HIS A 434 -13.84 2.51 0.39
N LYS A 435 -12.53 2.30 0.30
CA LYS A 435 -11.54 3.33 0.65
C LYS A 435 -10.69 3.82 -0.51
N ILE A 436 -10.60 3.04 -1.58
CA ILE A 436 -9.81 3.39 -2.76
C ILE A 436 -10.66 4.23 -3.71
N ALA A 437 -10.20 5.42 -4.02
CA ALA A 437 -10.86 6.35 -4.94
C ALA A 437 -9.94 6.68 -6.11
N ASP A 438 -10.47 6.63 -7.33
CA ASP A 438 -9.71 6.84 -8.57
C ASP A 438 -9.23 8.27 -8.79
N SER A 439 -9.99 9.26 -8.30
CA SER A 439 -9.70 10.67 -8.53
C SER A 439 -9.83 11.51 -7.26
N ASP A 440 -9.28 12.72 -7.30
CA ASP A 440 -9.52 13.71 -6.24
C ASP A 440 -11.01 14.00 -6.08
N TRP A 441 -11.77 13.88 -7.17
CA TRP A 441 -13.22 14.10 -7.14
C TRP A 441 -13.95 13.01 -6.38
N GLU A 442 -13.66 11.75 -6.67
CA GLU A 442 -14.24 10.60 -5.95
C GLU A 442 -13.84 10.62 -4.47
N ARG A 443 -12.58 10.95 -4.16
CA ARG A 443 -12.14 11.16 -2.77
C ARG A 443 -12.92 12.26 -2.06
N LYS A 444 -13.25 13.37 -2.75
CA LYS A 444 -14.09 14.44 -2.20
C LYS A 444 -15.50 13.94 -1.94
N CYS A 445 -16.10 13.24 -2.90
CA CYS A 445 -17.43 12.62 -2.77
C CYS A 445 -17.45 11.63 -1.60
N GLU A 446 -16.47 10.77 -1.48
CA GLU A 446 -16.38 9.76 -0.42
C GLU A 446 -16.23 10.38 0.98
N ARG A 447 -15.42 11.43 1.13
CA ARG A 447 -15.29 12.16 2.40
C ARG A 447 -16.60 12.80 2.83
N VAL A 448 -17.37 13.36 1.89
CA VAL A 448 -18.67 13.96 2.17
C VAL A 448 -19.70 12.89 2.50
N TYR A 449 -19.73 11.80 1.73
CA TYR A 449 -20.58 10.64 2.00
C TYR A 449 -20.31 10.05 3.39
N SER A 450 -19.05 9.80 3.73
CA SER A 450 -18.65 9.27 5.04
C SER A 450 -19.07 10.18 6.19
N ALA A 451 -19.00 11.52 5.99
CA ALA A 451 -19.47 12.48 6.98
C ALA A 451 -20.98 12.41 7.21
N ILE A 452 -21.76 12.16 6.13
CA ILE A 452 -23.23 12.01 6.22
C ILE A 452 -23.57 10.63 6.83
N ALA A 453 -22.89 9.59 6.43
CA ALA A 453 -23.11 8.22 6.91
C ALA A 453 -22.72 8.01 8.38
N ALA A 454 -21.81 8.84 8.91
CA ALA A 454 -21.41 8.80 10.32
C ALA A 454 -22.52 9.26 11.28
N LYS A 455 -23.61 9.86 10.77
CA LYS A 455 -24.73 10.31 11.58
C LYS A 455 -25.94 9.42 11.32
N SER A 456 -26.56 8.91 12.38
CA SER A 456 -27.77 8.07 12.28
C SER A 456 -29.00 8.82 11.80
N ASP A 457 -29.01 10.15 12.02
CA ASP A 457 -30.07 11.06 11.62
C ASP A 457 -29.66 11.91 10.41
N CYS A 458 -30.63 12.68 9.88
CA CYS A 458 -30.36 13.63 8.81
C CYS A 458 -29.31 14.67 9.21
N LEU A 459 -28.34 14.92 8.34
CA LEU A 459 -27.35 15.96 8.51
C LEU A 459 -27.75 17.21 7.73
N THR A 460 -27.94 18.33 8.42
CA THR A 460 -28.37 19.60 7.80
C THR A 460 -27.21 20.23 6.99
N ARG A 461 -27.58 21.09 6.00
CA ARG A 461 -26.57 21.86 5.24
C ARG A 461 -25.68 22.71 6.14
N ARG A 462 -26.21 23.24 7.22
CA ARG A 462 -25.44 24.02 8.20
C ARG A 462 -24.39 23.17 8.91
N GLU A 463 -24.76 21.99 9.39
CA GLU A 463 -23.85 21.06 10.04
C GLU A 463 -22.76 20.59 9.06
N LEU A 464 -23.11 20.22 7.80
CA LEU A 464 -22.16 19.90 6.76
C LEU A 464 -21.14 21.02 6.53
N CYS A 465 -21.57 22.29 6.49
CA CYS A 465 -20.66 23.43 6.30
C CYS A 465 -19.63 23.59 7.43
N TRP A 466 -19.91 23.07 8.62
CA TRP A 466 -18.97 23.04 9.73
C TRP A 466 -18.07 21.79 9.70
N HIS A 467 -18.46 20.76 8.97
CA HIS A 467 -17.68 19.53 8.88
C HIS A 467 -16.40 19.73 8.04
N ARG A 468 -15.27 19.10 8.47
CA ARG A 468 -13.97 19.25 7.82
C ARG A 468 -14.04 18.89 6.31
N ALA A 469 -14.79 17.84 5.95
CA ALA A 469 -14.96 17.41 4.56
C ALA A 469 -15.53 18.49 3.65
N PHE A 470 -16.45 19.33 4.16
CA PHE A 470 -17.05 20.43 3.41
C PHE A 470 -16.23 21.72 3.46
N LYS A 471 -15.47 21.96 4.54
CA LYS A 471 -14.63 23.17 4.67
C LYS A 471 -13.54 23.25 3.60
N THR A 472 -13.05 22.11 3.15
CA THR A 472 -11.98 22.04 2.12
C THR A 472 -12.51 22.25 0.70
N LEU A 473 -13.83 22.26 0.48
CA LEU A 473 -14.47 22.42 -0.81
C LEU A 473 -14.90 23.88 -1.03
N ASN A 474 -14.74 24.38 -2.25
CA ASN A 474 -15.35 25.65 -2.65
C ASN A 474 -16.87 25.50 -2.84
N ARG A 475 -17.60 26.62 -3.06
CA ARG A 475 -19.07 26.60 -3.14
C ARG A 475 -19.58 25.69 -4.26
N ARG A 476 -18.97 25.77 -5.46
CA ARG A 476 -19.35 24.97 -6.63
C ARG A 476 -19.11 23.48 -6.38
N GLU A 477 -17.94 23.12 -5.88
CA GLU A 477 -17.61 21.74 -5.53
C GLU A 477 -18.57 21.12 -4.51
N ARG A 478 -19.03 21.90 -3.53
CA ARG A 478 -20.04 21.44 -2.56
C ARG A 478 -21.36 21.06 -3.23
N ASP A 479 -21.84 21.93 -4.11
CA ASP A 479 -23.10 21.71 -4.81
C ASP A 479 -22.99 20.53 -5.81
N ASP A 480 -21.87 20.42 -6.52
CA ASP A 480 -21.59 19.33 -7.46
C ASP A 480 -21.47 17.98 -6.73
N VAL A 481 -20.73 17.89 -5.62
CA VAL A 481 -20.59 16.65 -4.81
C VAL A 481 -21.96 16.21 -4.28
N MET A 482 -22.76 17.11 -3.75
CA MET A 482 -24.10 16.76 -3.25
C MET A 482 -25.01 16.26 -4.37
N SER A 483 -24.95 16.90 -5.56
CA SER A 483 -25.71 16.48 -6.73
C SER A 483 -25.33 15.06 -7.18
N VAL A 484 -24.04 14.77 -7.27
CA VAL A 484 -23.54 13.42 -7.63
C VAL A 484 -24.00 12.39 -6.63
N LEU A 485 -23.82 12.61 -5.32
CA LEU A 485 -24.20 11.65 -4.29
C LEU A 485 -25.71 11.37 -4.24
N VAL A 486 -26.55 12.36 -4.56
CA VAL A 486 -28.01 12.18 -4.70
C VAL A 486 -28.34 11.41 -5.98
N THR A 487 -27.72 11.76 -7.10
CA THR A 487 -27.97 11.10 -8.41
C THR A 487 -27.56 9.63 -8.38
N ASP A 488 -26.46 9.31 -7.70
CA ASP A 488 -25.96 7.93 -7.53
C ASP A 488 -26.78 7.13 -6.50
N GLY A 489 -27.79 7.76 -5.85
CA GLY A 489 -28.61 7.12 -4.84
C GLY A 489 -27.88 6.78 -3.54
N ARG A 490 -26.71 7.38 -3.30
CA ARG A 490 -25.89 7.15 -2.11
C ARG A 490 -26.41 7.94 -0.91
N ILE A 491 -27.01 9.09 -1.13
CA ILE A 491 -27.69 9.89 -0.12
C ILE A 491 -29.08 10.26 -0.59
N GLU A 492 -30.01 10.43 0.33
CA GLU A 492 -31.35 10.92 0.06
C GLU A 492 -31.63 12.20 0.85
N SER A 493 -32.45 13.08 0.28
CA SER A 493 -32.91 14.26 0.98
C SER A 493 -33.95 13.90 2.05
N CYS A 494 -33.83 14.51 3.21
CA CYS A 494 -34.77 14.38 4.31
C CYS A 494 -35.09 15.75 4.89
N GLU A 495 -36.21 15.88 5.58
CA GLU A 495 -36.57 17.11 6.28
C GLU A 495 -35.99 17.12 7.69
N SER A 496 -35.24 18.16 8.03
CA SER A 496 -34.84 18.38 9.41
C SER A 496 -36.05 18.85 10.25
N VAL A 497 -35.97 18.66 11.56
CA VAL A 497 -37.02 19.11 12.53
C VAL A 497 -37.34 20.59 12.40
N LEU A 498 -36.49 21.40 11.80
CA LEU A 498 -36.65 22.83 11.57
C LEU A 498 -36.94 23.20 10.10
N GLY A 499 -37.31 22.24 9.25
CA GLY A 499 -37.62 22.46 7.82
C GLY A 499 -36.42 22.87 6.94
N SER A 500 -35.19 22.72 7.43
CA SER A 500 -33.99 23.00 6.64
C SER A 500 -33.59 21.80 5.78
N PRO A 501 -33.04 22.01 4.55
CA PRO A 501 -32.51 20.90 3.74
C PRO A 501 -31.49 20.06 4.51
N ALA A 502 -31.72 18.77 4.54
CA ALA A 502 -30.89 17.80 5.20
C ALA A 502 -30.76 16.51 4.35
N TRP A 503 -29.75 15.71 4.60
CA TRP A 503 -29.48 14.46 3.89
C TRP A 503 -29.10 13.36 4.86
N ARG A 504 -29.43 12.13 4.48
CA ARG A 504 -28.96 10.91 5.14
C ARG A 504 -28.38 9.93 4.13
N ALA A 505 -27.49 9.08 4.56
CA ALA A 505 -26.96 8.01 3.74
C ALA A 505 -28.04 6.94 3.50
N VAL A 506 -28.12 6.48 2.27
CA VAL A 506 -28.96 5.32 1.92
C VAL A 506 -28.16 4.08 2.26
N GLY A 507 -28.64 3.24 3.21
CA GLY A 507 -27.99 2.00 3.60
C GLY A 507 -27.90 1.04 2.42
N ARG A 508 -26.71 0.45 2.23
CA ARG A 508 -26.53 -0.72 1.37
C ARG A 508 -26.98 -1.99 2.07
#